data_6e380d6557f8b08b10f0c01d80592220
#
_entry.id   6e380d6557f8b08b10f0c01d80592220
#
_cell.length_a   1.000
_cell.length_b   1.000
_cell.length_c   1.000
_cell.angle_alpha   90.00
_cell.angle_beta   90.00
_cell.angle_gamma   90.00
#
_symmetry.space_group_name_H-M   'P 1'
#
loop_
_entity.id
_entity.type
_entity.pdbx_description
1 polymer ?
#
loop_
_entity_poly.entity_id
_entity_poly.type
_entity_poly.pdbx_seq_one_letter_code
_entity_poly.pdbx_strand_id
1 'polypeptide(L)'
;MARRIATAPLAATGLISGYAVAVASGSRPLGGVVLTGFGLACIAIWLRRDGRRTAAALGVAGLAAFAFSHVLGLVIGAWPAVLVTAAGIGAVCWALSDARWVRPQPR
;
A
#
# COMPACT_ATOMS: atom_id res chain seq x y z
N MET A 1 -12.05 9.28 13.29
CA MET A 1 -12.14 9.06 11.83
C MET A 1 -10.95 8.27 11.32
N ALA A 2 -9.71 8.78 11.44
CA ALA A 2 -8.53 8.08 10.93
C ALA A 2 -8.36 6.66 11.49
N ARG A 3 -8.79 6.43 12.73
CA ARG A 3 -8.66 5.12 13.38
C ARG A 3 -9.44 4.01 12.70
N ARG A 4 -10.55 4.35 12.04
CA ARG A 4 -11.41 3.35 11.38
C ARG A 4 -11.13 3.18 9.90
N ILE A 5 -10.24 4.01 9.33
CA ILE A 5 -9.88 3.89 7.93
C ILE A 5 -8.93 2.70 7.77
N ALA A 6 -9.33 1.73 6.96
CA ALA A 6 -8.48 0.60 6.64
C ALA A 6 -7.39 1.02 5.64
N THR A 7 -6.12 0.82 6.00
CA THR A 7 -5.00 1.13 5.10
C THR A 7 -4.72 0.00 4.12
N ALA A 8 -5.15 -1.22 4.43
CA ALA A 8 -4.97 -2.36 3.52
C ALA A 8 -5.58 -2.11 2.14
N PRO A 9 -6.89 -1.79 2.03
CA PRO A 9 -7.46 -1.47 0.72
C PRO A 9 -6.91 -0.16 0.14
N LEU A 10 -6.55 0.80 0.99
CA LEU A 10 -6.00 2.06 0.54
C LEU A 10 -4.63 1.85 -0.14
N ALA A 11 -3.75 1.08 0.48
CA ALA A 11 -2.44 0.77 -0.08
C ALA A 11 -2.56 -0.06 -1.36
N ALA A 12 -3.41 -1.08 -1.34
CA ALA A 12 -3.64 -1.93 -2.51
C ALA A 12 -4.21 -1.13 -3.68
N THR A 13 -5.20 -0.29 -3.42
CA THR A 13 -5.80 0.59 -4.43
C THR A 13 -4.78 1.56 -5.00
N GLY A 14 -3.93 2.12 -4.13
CA GLY A 14 -2.86 3.03 -4.57
C GLY A 14 -1.89 2.36 -5.52
N LEU A 15 -1.47 1.14 -5.22
CA LEU A 15 -0.55 0.39 -6.06
C LEU A 15 -1.18 0.07 -7.42
N ILE A 16 -2.40 -0.44 -7.43
CA ILE A 16 -3.12 -0.78 -8.65
C ILE A 16 -3.43 0.47 -9.47
N SER A 17 -3.92 1.53 -8.84
CA SER A 17 -4.25 2.79 -9.51
C SER A 17 -3.01 3.46 -10.09
N GLY A 18 -1.92 3.47 -9.33
CA GLY A 18 -0.65 4.03 -9.80
C GLY A 18 -0.16 3.33 -11.06
N TYR A 19 -0.20 2.01 -11.05
CA TYR A 19 0.19 1.22 -12.21
C TYR A 19 -0.76 1.46 -13.40
N ALA A 20 -2.06 1.45 -13.15
CA ALA A 20 -3.06 1.68 -14.19
C ALA A 20 -2.90 3.06 -14.85
N VAL A 21 -2.66 4.10 -14.04
CA VAL A 21 -2.41 5.46 -14.55
C VAL A 21 -1.14 5.50 -15.40
N ALA A 22 -0.08 4.85 -14.93
CA ALA A 22 1.18 4.79 -15.68
C ALA A 22 0.99 4.14 -17.05
N VAL A 23 0.25 3.03 -17.11
CA VAL A 23 -0.01 2.31 -18.36
C VAL A 23 -0.94 3.13 -19.28
N ALA A 24 -2.04 3.64 -18.73
CA ALA A 24 -3.05 4.35 -19.52
C ALA A 24 -2.52 5.66 -20.11
N SER A 25 -1.71 6.39 -19.34
CA SER A 25 -1.15 7.69 -19.76
C SER A 25 0.17 7.56 -20.51
N GLY A 26 0.83 6.40 -20.43
CA GLY A 26 2.19 6.23 -20.93
C GLY A 26 3.23 6.97 -20.10
N SER A 27 2.88 7.48 -18.94
CA SER A 27 3.77 8.28 -18.08
C SER A 27 4.00 7.60 -16.75
N ARG A 28 5.22 7.09 -16.56
CA ARG A 28 5.64 6.52 -15.27
C ARG A 28 5.64 7.55 -14.14
N PRO A 29 6.13 8.80 -14.35
CA PRO A 29 6.05 9.82 -13.30
C PRO A 29 4.63 10.10 -12.82
N LEU A 30 3.63 10.10 -13.71
CA LEU A 30 2.25 10.34 -13.32
C LEU A 30 1.71 9.21 -12.44
N GLY A 31 2.01 7.95 -12.79
CA GLY A 31 1.70 6.80 -11.94
C GLY A 31 2.37 6.88 -10.58
N GLY A 32 3.63 7.34 -10.56
CA GLY A 32 4.38 7.56 -9.33
C GLY A 32 3.77 8.62 -8.44
N VAL A 33 3.23 9.69 -9.02
CA VAL A 33 2.53 10.74 -8.26
C VAL A 33 1.28 10.16 -7.57
N VAL A 34 0.49 9.37 -8.30
CA VAL A 34 -0.71 8.73 -7.74
C VAL A 34 -0.32 7.80 -6.60
N LEU A 35 0.68 6.93 -6.81
CA LEU A 35 1.14 6.00 -5.79
C LEU A 35 1.67 6.73 -4.56
N THR A 36 2.45 7.79 -4.76
CA THR A 36 3.00 8.60 -3.68
C THR A 36 1.90 9.23 -2.85
N GLY A 37 0.85 9.75 -3.49
CA GLY A 37 -0.29 10.32 -2.79
C GLY A 37 -0.97 9.32 -1.86
N PHE A 38 -1.26 8.11 -2.36
CA PHE A 38 -1.83 7.04 -1.53
C PHE A 38 -0.88 6.61 -0.43
N GLY A 39 0.42 6.50 -0.74
CA GLY A 39 1.44 6.13 0.24
C GLY A 39 1.57 7.13 1.37
N LEU A 40 1.57 8.42 1.06
CA LEU A 40 1.63 9.47 2.07
C LEU A 40 0.38 9.48 2.94
N ALA A 41 -0.79 9.22 2.35
CA ALA A 41 -2.03 9.09 3.12
C ALA A 41 -1.93 7.93 4.12
N CYS A 42 -1.43 6.78 3.69
CA CYS A 42 -1.22 5.63 4.58
C CYS A 42 -0.25 5.96 5.70
N ILE A 43 0.90 6.58 5.37
CA ILE A 43 1.90 6.95 6.36
C ILE A 43 1.31 7.92 7.39
N ALA A 44 0.54 8.91 6.94
CA ALA A 44 -0.10 9.86 7.86
C ALA A 44 -1.05 9.15 8.82
N ILE A 45 -1.83 8.19 8.33
CA ILE A 45 -2.74 7.41 9.17
C ILE A 45 -1.95 6.59 10.19
N TRP A 46 -0.91 5.89 9.76
CA TRP A 46 -0.09 5.05 10.65
C TRP A 46 0.61 5.88 11.71
N LEU A 47 1.15 7.06 11.34
CA LEU A 47 1.80 7.94 12.31
C LEU A 47 0.83 8.41 13.40
N ARG A 48 -0.41 8.68 13.04
CA ARG A 48 -1.41 9.17 13.99
C ARG A 48 -1.92 8.09 14.93
N ARG A 49 -2.08 6.87 14.44
CA ARG A 49 -2.72 5.82 15.24
C ARG A 49 -1.77 4.75 15.76
N ASP A 50 -0.70 4.45 15.04
CA ASP A 50 0.21 3.35 15.38
C ASP A 50 1.57 3.81 15.88
N GLY A 51 1.94 5.07 15.63
CA GLY A 51 3.22 5.62 16.05
C GLY A 51 4.32 5.45 15.00
N ARG A 52 5.48 6.03 15.31
CA ARG A 52 6.60 6.11 14.36
C ARG A 52 7.16 4.75 13.97
N ARG A 53 7.27 3.83 14.92
CA ARG A 53 7.87 2.52 14.67
C ARG A 53 7.06 1.72 13.65
N THR A 54 5.76 1.65 13.86
CA THR A 54 4.87 0.93 12.95
C THR A 54 4.81 1.62 11.60
N ALA A 55 4.73 2.95 11.57
CA ALA A 55 4.74 3.70 10.32
C ALA A 55 6.03 3.46 9.53
N ALA A 56 7.18 3.47 10.20
CA ALA A 56 8.47 3.21 9.57
C ALA A 56 8.55 1.78 9.03
N ALA A 57 8.10 0.80 9.83
CA ALA A 57 8.11 -0.60 9.43
C ALA A 57 7.23 -0.84 8.21
N LEU A 58 6.02 -0.28 8.21
CA LEU A 58 5.09 -0.41 7.07
C LEU A 58 5.58 0.35 5.85
N GLY A 59 6.19 1.51 6.05
CA GLY A 59 6.81 2.27 4.96
C GLY A 59 7.94 1.51 4.29
N VAL A 60 8.82 0.91 5.07
CA VAL A 60 9.92 0.07 4.56
C VAL A 60 9.35 -1.16 3.86
N ALA A 61 8.34 -1.81 4.44
CA ALA A 61 7.68 -2.96 3.82
C ALA A 61 7.06 -2.57 2.47
N GLY A 62 6.44 -1.40 2.39
CA GLY A 62 5.87 -0.88 1.14
C GLY A 62 6.92 -0.65 0.07
N LEU A 63 8.04 -0.03 0.44
CA LEU A 63 9.16 0.18 -0.47
C LEU A 63 9.77 -1.13 -0.95
N ALA A 64 9.94 -2.09 -0.02
CA ALA A 64 10.46 -3.41 -0.36
C ALA A 64 9.50 -4.15 -1.30
N ALA A 65 8.20 -4.08 -1.04
CA ALA A 65 7.18 -4.68 -1.89
C ALA A 65 7.19 -4.06 -3.29
N PHE A 66 7.34 -2.74 -3.36
CA PHE A 66 7.42 -2.02 -4.62
C PHE A 66 8.62 -2.47 -5.44
N ALA A 67 9.80 -2.55 -4.82
CA ALA A 67 11.01 -3.04 -5.48
C ALA A 67 10.86 -4.49 -5.92
N PHE A 68 10.29 -5.34 -5.06
CA PHE A 68 10.06 -6.75 -5.35
C PHE A 68 9.09 -6.92 -6.52
N SER A 69 8.07 -6.06 -6.65
CA SER A 69 7.11 -6.16 -7.74
C SER A 69 7.75 -5.98 -9.11
N HIS A 70 8.82 -5.19 -9.19
CA HIS A 70 9.56 -5.01 -10.44
C HIS A 70 10.27 -6.29 -10.87
N VAL A 71 10.89 -6.97 -9.91
CA VAL A 71 11.56 -8.26 -10.16
C VAL A 71 10.51 -9.33 -10.52
N LEU A 72 9.43 -9.37 -9.77
CA LEU A 72 8.35 -10.33 -10.00
C LEU A 72 7.70 -10.12 -11.38
N GLY A 73 7.60 -8.87 -11.82
CA GLY A 73 7.06 -8.53 -13.13
C GLY A 73 7.86 -9.10 -14.29
N LEU A 74 9.16 -9.32 -14.10
CA LEU A 74 10.02 -9.95 -15.11
C LEU A 74 9.74 -11.46 -15.24
N VAL A 75 9.18 -12.07 -14.19
CA VAL A 75 8.93 -13.51 -14.15
C VAL A 75 7.51 -13.87 -14.58
N ILE A 76 6.51 -13.18 -14.01
CA ILE A 76 5.09 -13.52 -14.19
C ILE A 76 4.30 -12.46 -14.96
N GLY A 77 4.96 -11.39 -15.40
CA GLY A 77 4.30 -10.28 -16.10
C GLY A 77 3.86 -9.17 -15.15
N ALA A 78 3.62 -7.99 -15.71
CA ALA A 78 3.41 -6.78 -14.92
C ALA A 78 2.09 -6.82 -14.12
N TRP A 79 0.97 -7.13 -14.77
CA TRP A 79 -0.33 -7.12 -14.09
C TRP A 79 -0.43 -8.18 -12.98
N PRO A 80 -0.04 -9.45 -13.22
CA PRO A 80 -0.01 -10.42 -12.11
C PRO A 80 0.90 -10.00 -10.96
N ALA A 81 2.06 -9.41 -11.27
CA ALA A 81 2.99 -8.93 -10.24
C ALA A 81 2.37 -7.82 -9.40
N VAL A 82 1.68 -6.85 -10.02
CA VAL A 82 1.01 -5.76 -9.32
C VAL A 82 -0.09 -6.31 -8.42
N LEU A 83 -0.89 -7.24 -8.91
CA LEU A 83 -1.99 -7.83 -8.12
C LEU A 83 -1.47 -8.63 -6.94
N VAL A 84 -0.43 -9.43 -7.12
CA VAL A 84 0.20 -10.20 -6.04
C VAL A 84 0.80 -9.27 -5.00
N THR A 85 1.51 -8.23 -5.45
CA THR A 85 2.13 -7.25 -4.55
C THR A 85 1.05 -6.47 -3.78
N ALA A 86 -0.04 -6.07 -4.45
CA ALA A 86 -1.16 -5.38 -3.81
C ALA A 86 -1.79 -6.26 -2.72
N ALA A 87 -2.00 -7.53 -3.00
CA ALA A 87 -2.53 -8.47 -2.02
C ALA A 87 -1.58 -8.63 -0.84
N GLY A 88 -0.27 -8.75 -1.11
CA GLY A 88 0.75 -8.90 -0.08
C GLY A 88 0.84 -7.68 0.83
N ILE A 89 0.94 -6.48 0.26
CA ILE A 89 1.03 -5.26 1.06
C ILE A 89 -0.28 -4.99 1.80
N GLY A 90 -1.41 -5.32 1.19
CA GLY A 90 -2.70 -5.25 1.86
C GLY A 90 -2.75 -6.15 3.08
N ALA A 91 -2.29 -7.38 2.96
CA ALA A 91 -2.23 -8.32 4.08
C ALA A 91 -1.33 -7.81 5.21
N VAL A 92 -0.16 -7.25 4.87
CA VAL A 92 0.76 -6.69 5.86
C VAL A 92 0.14 -5.48 6.56
N CYS A 93 -0.47 -4.57 5.83
CA CYS A 93 -1.16 -3.41 6.41
C CYS A 93 -2.28 -3.84 7.34
N TRP A 94 -3.06 -4.83 6.94
CA TRP A 94 -4.12 -5.35 7.79
C TRP A 94 -3.56 -5.95 9.08
N ALA A 95 -2.57 -6.84 8.95
CA ALA A 95 -2.02 -7.57 10.10
C ALA A 95 -1.32 -6.66 11.10
N LEU A 96 -0.55 -5.67 10.62
CA LEU A 96 0.26 -4.82 11.50
C LEU A 96 -0.46 -3.57 11.98
N SER A 97 -1.52 -3.15 11.31
CA SER A 97 -2.21 -1.91 11.66
C SER A 97 -3.73 -2.08 11.71
N ASP A 98 -4.35 -2.32 10.57
CA ASP A 98 -5.81 -2.23 10.44
C ASP A 98 -6.57 -3.14 11.39
N ALA A 99 -6.06 -4.35 11.64
CA ALA A 99 -6.73 -5.33 12.50
C ALA A 99 -6.97 -4.81 13.91
N ARG A 100 -6.11 -3.91 14.39
CA ARG A 100 -6.25 -3.32 15.73
C ARG A 100 -7.31 -2.23 15.79
N TRP A 101 -7.55 -1.55 14.69
CA TRP A 101 -8.36 -0.33 14.67
C TRP A 101 -9.71 -0.49 13.98
N VAL A 102 -9.79 -1.40 12.99
CA VAL A 102 -10.98 -1.59 12.18
C VAL A 102 -11.92 -2.62 12.79
N ARG A 103 -11.38 -3.64 13.46
CA ARG A 103 -12.20 -4.66 14.12
C ARG A 103 -13.03 -4.08 15.24
N PRO A 104 -14.30 -4.53 15.38
CA PRO A 104 -15.07 -4.19 16.58
C PRO A 104 -14.34 -4.69 17.83
N GLN A 105 -14.20 -3.81 18.83
CA GLN A 105 -13.55 -4.18 20.07
C GLN A 105 -14.56 -4.94 20.95
N PRO A 106 -14.15 -6.02 21.65
CA PRO A 106 -15.01 -6.67 22.62
C PRO A 106 -15.32 -5.69 23.77
N ARG A 107 -16.53 -5.71 24.23
CA ARG A 107 -16.96 -4.85 25.34
C ARG A 107 -16.60 -5.45 26.68
#